data_26ed2c8ad9a8f7688b5229fb0c394ce5
#
_entry.id   26ed2c8ad9a8f7688b5229fb0c394ce5
#
_cell.length_a   1.000
_cell.length_b   1.000
_cell.length_c   1.000
_cell.angle_alpha   90.00
_cell.angle_beta   90.00
_cell.angle_gamma   90.00
#
_symmetry.space_group_name_H-M   'P 1'
#
loop_
_entity.id
_entity.type
_entity.pdbx_description
1 polymer ?
#
loop_
_entity_poly.entity_id
_entity_poly.type
_entity_poly.pdbx_seq_one_letter_code
_entity_poly.pdbx_strand_id
1 'polypeptide(L)' 'MDGQTFRLTKIEGEYAYLTPTDGGEDIFIAMALLPMGADVGTMLICESFQFTICD' A
#
# COMPACT_ATOMS: atom_id res chain seq x y z
N MET A 1 -12.27 -12.35 -0.43
CA MET A 1 -11.94 -12.42 -1.47
C MET A 1 -11.68 -11.22 -2.19
N ASP A 2 -11.94 -10.13 -1.74
CA ASP A 2 -11.76 -9.00 -2.50
C ASP A 2 -10.59 -8.15 -2.12
N GLY A 3 -9.61 -8.69 -1.46
CA GLY A 3 -8.44 -7.94 -1.10
C GLY A 3 -7.59 -7.64 -2.33
N GLN A 4 -7.08 -6.41 -2.42
CA GLN A 4 -6.17 -6.02 -3.47
C GLN A 4 -4.79 -5.88 -2.85
N THR A 5 -3.80 -6.53 -3.42
CA THR A 5 -2.45 -6.50 -2.87
C THR A 5 -1.63 -5.44 -3.59
N PHE A 6 -0.86 -4.69 -2.81
CA PHE A 6 -0.02 -3.62 -3.33
C PHE A 6 1.38 -3.75 -2.75
N ARG A 7 2.34 -3.16 -3.45
CA ARG A 7 3.69 -3.01 -2.92
C ARG A 7 3.93 -1.51 -2.71
N LEU A 8 4.47 -1.14 -1.56
CA LEU A 8 4.84 0.25 -1.32
C LEU A 8 6.13 0.50 -2.05
N THR A 9 6.09 1.33 -3.08
CA THR A 9 7.24 1.52 -3.95
C THR A 9 7.97 2.82 -3.73
N LYS A 10 7.31 3.81 -3.13
CA LYS A 10 7.95 5.09 -2.92
C LYS A 10 7.26 5.85 -1.80
N ILE A 11 8.03 6.56 -0.99
CA ILE A 11 7.49 7.45 0.03
C ILE A 11 7.99 8.85 -0.31
N GLU A 12 7.07 9.79 -0.33
CA GLU A 12 7.43 11.16 -0.62
C GLU A 12 6.73 12.07 0.37
N GLY A 13 7.48 12.61 1.32
CA GLY A 13 6.91 13.43 2.37
C GLY A 13 5.93 12.62 3.19
N GLU A 14 4.68 13.05 3.24
CA GLU A 14 3.65 12.37 4.02
C GLU A 14 2.80 11.45 3.16
N TYR A 15 3.24 11.15 1.94
CA TYR A 15 2.47 10.35 1.01
C TYR A 15 3.26 9.16 0.53
N ALA A 16 2.56 8.13 0.12
CA ALA A 16 3.17 6.92 -0.40
C ALA A 16 2.54 6.54 -1.73
N TYR A 17 3.36 5.91 -2.56
CA TYR A 17 2.89 5.35 -3.82
C TYR A 17 2.82 3.85 -3.67
N LEU A 18 1.69 3.27 -4.02
CA LEU A 18 1.48 1.83 -3.94
C LEU A 18 1.24 1.31 -5.33
N THR A 19 1.96 0.26 -5.68
CA THR A 19 1.83 -0.38 -6.99
C THR A 19 1.06 -1.67 -6.83
N PRO A 20 -0.07 -1.84 -7.52
CA PRO A 20 -0.81 -3.09 -7.46
C PRO A 20 0.05 -4.23 -7.98
N THR A 21 0.00 -5.36 -7.32
CA THR A 21 0.80 -6.51 -7.74
C THR A 21 0.26 -7.16 -9.00
N ASP A 22 -0.95 -6.83 -9.40
CA ASP A 22 -1.54 -7.39 -10.62
C ASP A 22 -1.26 -6.54 -11.85
N GLY A 23 -0.46 -5.50 -11.71
CA GLY A 23 -0.07 -4.71 -12.87
C GLY A 23 -0.92 -3.48 -13.15
N GLY A 24 -1.80 -3.11 -12.24
CA GLY A 24 -2.60 -1.91 -12.42
C GLY A 24 -1.79 -0.64 -12.20
N GLU A 25 -2.47 0.49 -12.18
CA GLU A 25 -1.82 1.78 -12.00
C GLU A 25 -1.51 2.04 -10.54
N ASP A 26 -0.42 2.76 -10.28
CA ASP A 26 -0.05 3.13 -8.93
C ASP A 26 -1.14 3.98 -8.31
N ILE A 27 -1.30 3.85 -7.00
CA ILE A 27 -2.16 4.77 -6.27
C ILE A 27 -1.31 5.59 -5.31
N PHE A 28 -1.83 6.72 -4.90
CA PHE A 28 -1.12 7.70 -4.11
C PHE A 28 -1.96 7.96 -2.88
N ILE A 29 -1.46 7.63 -1.72
CA ILE A 29 -2.24 7.77 -0.49
C ILE A 29 -1.40 8.38 0.61
N ALA A 30 -2.07 8.91 1.63
CA ALA A 30 -1.38 9.47 2.77
C ALA A 30 -0.78 8.35 3.63
N MET A 31 0.44 8.55 4.09
CA MET A 31 1.10 7.59 4.96
C MET A 31 0.28 7.31 6.22
N ALA A 32 -0.51 8.27 6.67
CA ALA A 32 -1.33 8.09 7.86
C ALA A 32 -2.37 7.00 7.70
N LEU A 33 -2.68 6.62 6.45
CA LEU A 33 -3.65 5.57 6.21
C LEU A 33 -3.01 4.18 6.19
N LEU A 34 -1.69 4.12 6.28
CA LEU A 34 -0.98 2.85 6.24
C LEU A 34 -0.71 2.36 7.66
N PRO A 35 -0.57 1.04 7.83
CA PRO A 35 -0.25 0.52 9.16
C PRO A 35 1.14 0.94 9.58
N MET A 36 1.35 0.97 10.90
CA MET A 36 2.63 1.32 11.44
C MET A 36 3.65 0.28 11.00
N GLY A 37 4.82 0.75 10.63
CA GLY A 37 5.87 -0.17 10.17
C GLY A 37 5.92 -0.37 8.68
N ALA A 38 4.99 0.20 7.92
CA ALA A 38 5.03 0.10 6.46
C ALA A 38 6.20 0.93 5.94
N ASP A 39 6.94 0.36 5.00
CA ASP A 39 8.11 1.04 4.44
C ASP A 39 8.23 0.62 2.98
N VAL A 40 9.15 1.23 2.25
CA VAL A 40 9.38 0.87 0.86
C VAL A 40 9.72 -0.61 0.78
N GLY A 41 9.03 -1.31 -0.09
CA GLY A 41 9.20 -2.75 -0.23
C GLY A 41 8.19 -3.58 0.53
N THR A 42 7.41 -2.95 1.41
CA THR A 42 6.41 -3.67 2.19
C THR A 42 5.24 -4.04 1.30
N MET A 43 4.76 -5.27 1.45
CA MET A 43 3.56 -5.70 0.76
C MET A 43 2.35 -5.41 1.64
N LEU A 44 1.31 -4.91 1.03
CA LEU A 44 0.10 -4.52 1.75
C LEU A 44 -1.11 -5.11 1.07
N ILE A 45 -2.12 -5.43 1.86
CA ILE A 45 -3.39 -5.86 1.30
C ILE A 45 -4.45 -4.86 1.73
N CYS A 46 -5.30 -4.47 0.80
CA CYS A 46 -6.38 -3.54 1.06
C CYS A 46 -7.69 -4.29 1.04
N GLU A 47 -8.36 -4.32 2.19
CA GLU A 47 -9.66 -4.97 2.30
C GLU A 47 -10.59 -4.04 3.04
N SER A 48 -11.77 -3.80 2.51
CA SER A 48 -12.77 -2.94 3.16
C SER A 48 -12.17 -1.59 3.51
N PHE A 49 -11.39 -1.03 2.59
CA PHE A 49 -10.75 0.28 2.76
C PHE A 49 -9.73 0.33 3.90
N GLN A 50 -9.22 -0.83 4.30
CA GLN A 50 -8.21 -0.91 5.33
C GLN A 50 -6.97 -1.55 4.76
N PHE A 51 -5.78 -0.98 5.04
CA PHE A 51 -4.53 -1.53 4.59
C PHE A 51 -3.87 -2.31 5.72
N THR A 52 -3.38 -3.50 5.42
CA THR A 52 -2.71 -4.35 6.40
C THR A 52 -1.42 -4.85 5.78
N ILE A 53 -0.37 -4.97 6.58
CA ILE A 53 0.89 -5.52 6.10
C ILE A 53 0.71 -7.00 5.83
N CYS A 54 1.13 -7.41 4.63
CA CYS A 54 0.98 -8.79 4.21
C CYS A 54 2.38 -9.39 4.05
N ASP A 55 2.76 -10.21 4.95
CA ASP A 55 4.07 -10.84 4.85
C ASP A 55 4.00 -12.21 4.29
#